data_751c6ff6a5687db1fa619af61d1852ce
#
_entry.id   751c6ff6a5687db1fa619af61d1852ce
#
_cell.length_a   1.000
_cell.length_b   1.000
_cell.length_c   1.000
_cell.angle_alpha   90.00
_cell.angle_beta   90.00
_cell.angle_gamma   90.00
#
_symmetry.space_group_name_H-M   'P 1'
#
loop_
_entity.id
_entity.type
_entity.pdbx_description
1 polymer ?
#
loop_
_entity_poly.entity_id
_entity_poly.type
_entity_poly.pdbx_seq_one_letter_code
_entity_poly.pdbx_strand_id
1 'polypeptide(L)'
;MKTKLSASGFDVVYDINGREAVEVQPILDVLPNIEQYIYCSSARVYLKSDILPHFESDAVDPKSRHKGKLDTENLLTRRGISWTSLRPVYIYGPLNYNPVEEWFFHRLKAGRPIPVPNSGLQITQFGHVKDLARAFLMVLGNEKASKQVYNISGAKYVTFSGLAKACAKAAGFPEPEIVYFNPKEFDFGKKKSFPLRDQHFFTSIEKAQTDLGWKPEFDLVRGLADSYNLDFGLDKVRKEPDFSVDEMILNRTLVLQS
;
A
#
# COMPACT_ATOMS: atom_id res chain seq x y z
N MET A 1 -0.69 16.11 -25.15
CA MET A 1 -1.03 14.71 -24.81
C MET A 1 -2.17 14.18 -25.67
N LYS A 2 -3.34 14.85 -25.73
CA LYS A 2 -4.52 14.41 -26.53
C LYS A 2 -4.16 14.04 -27.98
N THR A 3 -3.46 14.91 -28.70
CA THR A 3 -3.08 14.71 -30.12
C THR A 3 -2.19 13.47 -30.36
N LYS A 4 -1.31 13.16 -29.41
CA LYS A 4 -0.44 11.97 -29.51
C LYS A 4 -1.21 10.67 -29.23
N LEU A 5 -2.15 10.68 -28.31
CA LEU A 5 -2.98 9.52 -27.99
C LEU A 5 -3.97 9.20 -29.11
N SER A 6 -4.62 10.21 -29.69
CA SER A 6 -5.61 10.02 -30.76
C SER A 6 -4.98 9.56 -32.09
N ALA A 7 -3.69 9.83 -32.31
CA ALA A 7 -2.96 9.41 -33.51
C ALA A 7 -2.40 7.97 -33.43
N SER A 8 -2.44 7.36 -32.24
CA SER A 8 -1.89 6.03 -31.97
C SER A 8 -3.05 5.10 -31.60
N GLY A 9 -3.16 3.97 -32.30
CA GLY A 9 -4.08 2.91 -31.90
C GLY A 9 -3.55 2.21 -30.66
N PHE A 10 -4.25 2.33 -29.56
CA PHE A 10 -3.98 1.57 -28.32
C PHE A 10 -5.18 0.68 -28.01
N ASP A 11 -4.90 -0.59 -27.76
CA ASP A 11 -5.92 -1.58 -27.40
C ASP A 11 -6.12 -1.64 -25.88
N VAL A 12 -5.04 -1.39 -25.11
CA VAL A 12 -5.03 -1.53 -23.66
C VAL A 12 -4.44 -0.29 -22.98
N VAL A 13 -5.04 0.11 -21.88
CA VAL A 13 -4.51 1.15 -20.99
C VAL A 13 -4.19 0.57 -19.63
N TYR A 14 -2.94 0.72 -19.19
CA TYR A 14 -2.53 0.53 -17.80
C TYR A 14 -2.48 1.88 -17.11
N ASP A 15 -3.43 2.14 -16.23
CA ASP A 15 -3.47 3.37 -15.43
C ASP A 15 -3.01 3.08 -14.00
N ILE A 16 -1.75 3.34 -13.73
CA ILE A 16 -1.13 3.13 -12.43
C ILE A 16 -1.15 4.41 -11.58
N ASN A 17 -1.34 5.57 -12.20
CA ASN A 17 -1.16 6.86 -11.55
C ASN A 17 -2.43 7.71 -11.41
N GLY A 18 -3.48 7.47 -12.19
CA GLY A 18 -4.73 8.24 -12.12
C GLY A 18 -5.33 8.20 -10.70
N ARG A 19 -5.60 9.37 -10.13
CA ARG A 19 -6.15 9.51 -8.77
C ARG A 19 -7.61 9.89 -8.76
N GLU A 20 -8.04 10.63 -9.77
CA GLU A 20 -9.36 11.24 -9.87
C GLU A 20 -10.00 10.91 -11.22
N ALA A 21 -11.32 10.75 -11.25
CA ALA A 21 -12.06 10.48 -12.48
C ALA A 21 -11.85 11.56 -13.55
N VAL A 22 -11.63 12.81 -13.14
CA VAL A 22 -11.34 13.94 -14.05
C VAL A 22 -10.01 13.78 -14.79
N GLU A 23 -9.06 13.03 -14.25
CA GLU A 23 -7.78 12.73 -14.92
C GLU A 23 -7.94 11.61 -15.95
N VAL A 24 -8.85 10.65 -15.69
CA VAL A 24 -9.11 9.49 -16.54
C VAL A 24 -10.06 9.80 -17.69
N GLN A 25 -11.07 10.64 -17.46
CA GLN A 25 -12.07 11.03 -18.46
C GLN A 25 -11.46 11.46 -19.81
N PRO A 26 -10.44 12.36 -19.85
CA PRO A 26 -9.83 12.77 -21.12
C PRO A 26 -9.10 11.64 -21.86
N ILE A 27 -8.62 10.61 -21.15
CA ILE A 27 -7.99 9.43 -21.77
C ILE A 27 -9.07 8.62 -22.49
N LEU A 28 -10.18 8.35 -21.83
CA LEU A 28 -11.31 7.62 -22.40
C LEU A 28 -11.96 8.34 -23.57
N ASP A 29 -11.98 9.69 -23.56
CA ASP A 29 -12.56 10.49 -24.65
C ASP A 29 -11.72 10.45 -25.92
N VAL A 30 -10.41 10.26 -25.81
CA VAL A 30 -9.51 10.19 -26.98
C VAL A 30 -9.18 8.78 -27.44
N LEU A 31 -9.54 7.79 -26.64
CA LEU A 31 -9.34 6.36 -26.91
C LEU A 31 -10.69 5.61 -26.85
N PRO A 32 -11.64 5.89 -27.78
CA PRO A 32 -12.98 5.33 -27.68
C PRO A 32 -13.06 3.83 -27.94
N ASN A 33 -12.05 3.26 -28.58
CA ASN A 33 -12.02 1.85 -29.02
C ASN A 33 -11.05 0.98 -28.21
N ILE A 34 -10.65 1.40 -27.02
CA ILE A 34 -9.80 0.54 -26.18
C ILE A 34 -10.54 -0.74 -25.79
N GLU A 35 -9.85 -1.87 -25.86
CA GLU A 35 -10.40 -3.17 -25.52
C GLU A 35 -10.40 -3.40 -23.99
N GLN A 36 -9.39 -2.86 -23.28
CA GLN A 36 -9.28 -3.04 -21.85
C GLN A 36 -8.65 -1.84 -21.13
N TYR A 37 -9.21 -1.48 -19.97
CA TYR A 37 -8.64 -0.49 -19.05
C TYR A 37 -8.28 -1.16 -17.72
N ILE A 38 -7.00 -1.22 -17.38
CA ILE A 38 -6.49 -1.85 -16.16
C ILE A 38 -6.05 -0.75 -15.19
N TYR A 39 -6.74 -0.67 -14.07
CA TYR A 39 -6.65 0.46 -13.15
C TYR A 39 -6.04 0.09 -11.80
N CYS A 40 -5.08 0.88 -11.34
CA CYS A 40 -4.56 0.81 -9.98
C CYS A 40 -5.42 1.66 -9.04
N SER A 41 -6.37 1.02 -8.38
CA SER A 41 -7.19 1.61 -7.34
C SER A 41 -6.49 1.55 -5.97
N SER A 42 -7.23 1.37 -4.89
CA SER A 42 -6.69 1.23 -3.54
C SER A 42 -7.69 0.57 -2.61
N ALA A 43 -7.26 -0.34 -1.77
CA ALA A 43 -8.08 -0.91 -0.70
C ALA A 43 -8.50 0.15 0.36
N ARG A 44 -7.87 1.33 0.35
CA ARG A 44 -8.24 2.46 1.23
C ARG A 44 -9.61 3.07 0.93
N VAL A 45 -10.30 2.58 -0.09
CA VAL A 45 -11.68 2.95 -0.42
C VAL A 45 -12.71 2.26 0.47
N TYR A 46 -12.36 1.17 1.17
CA TYR A 46 -13.30 0.48 2.05
C TYR A 46 -13.69 1.32 3.27
N LEU A 47 -14.94 1.20 3.65
CA LEU A 47 -15.45 1.75 4.90
C LEU A 47 -14.74 1.06 6.08
N LYS A 48 -14.40 1.84 7.12
CA LYS A 48 -13.84 1.26 8.33
C LYS A 48 -14.81 0.22 8.91
N SER A 49 -14.28 -0.94 9.24
CA SER A 49 -15.05 -2.06 9.80
C SER A 49 -14.25 -2.73 10.91
N ASP A 50 -14.96 -3.28 11.89
CA ASP A 50 -14.42 -4.18 12.90
C ASP A 50 -14.54 -5.65 12.47
N ILE A 51 -15.19 -5.91 11.32
CA ILE A 51 -15.29 -7.23 10.69
C ILE A 51 -14.28 -7.27 9.54
N LEU A 52 -13.27 -8.11 9.69
CA LEU A 52 -12.13 -8.22 8.78
C LEU A 52 -11.83 -9.69 8.45
N PRO A 53 -11.20 -9.99 7.32
CA PRO A 53 -10.63 -9.09 6.30
C PRO A 53 -11.69 -8.37 5.46
N HIS A 54 -11.31 -7.25 4.82
CA HIS A 54 -12.16 -6.66 3.79
C HIS A 54 -12.20 -7.54 2.53
N PHE A 55 -13.40 -7.76 2.01
CA PHE A 55 -13.66 -8.39 0.72
C PHE A 55 -14.02 -7.35 -0.33
N GLU A 56 -13.95 -7.71 -1.61
CA GLU A 56 -14.27 -6.80 -2.73
C GLU A 56 -15.73 -6.34 -2.72
N SER A 57 -16.61 -7.12 -2.11
CA SER A 57 -18.04 -6.83 -1.93
C SER A 57 -18.36 -5.90 -0.75
N ASP A 58 -17.37 -5.60 0.11
CA ASP A 58 -17.60 -4.79 1.30
C ASP A 58 -17.93 -3.34 0.94
N ALA A 59 -18.66 -2.70 1.86
CA ALA A 59 -19.03 -1.31 1.73
C ALA A 59 -17.81 -0.40 1.57
N VAL A 60 -17.93 0.57 0.67
CA VAL A 60 -16.91 1.59 0.40
C VAL A 60 -17.27 2.92 1.05
N ASP A 61 -16.27 3.70 1.43
CA ASP A 61 -16.45 4.99 2.09
C ASP A 61 -16.49 6.13 1.05
N PRO A 62 -17.66 6.74 0.81
CA PRO A 62 -17.81 7.85 -0.12
C PRO A 62 -17.11 9.13 0.35
N LYS A 63 -16.65 9.18 1.62
CA LYS A 63 -15.88 10.27 2.21
C LYS A 63 -14.40 9.95 2.34
N SER A 64 -13.96 8.79 1.85
CA SER A 64 -12.55 8.42 1.86
C SER A 64 -11.72 9.48 1.14
N ARG A 65 -10.52 9.75 1.65
CA ARG A 65 -9.54 10.55 0.89
C ARG A 65 -9.13 9.93 -0.44
N HIS A 66 -9.50 8.67 -0.67
CA HIS A 66 -9.32 7.94 -1.93
C HIS A 66 -10.62 7.84 -2.74
N LYS A 67 -11.60 8.72 -2.44
CA LYS A 67 -12.87 8.79 -3.17
C LYS A 67 -12.69 8.89 -4.69
N GLY A 68 -11.69 9.63 -5.16
CA GLY A 68 -11.39 9.74 -6.59
C GLY A 68 -11.13 8.39 -7.27
N LYS A 69 -10.58 7.41 -6.53
CA LYS A 69 -10.42 6.04 -7.03
C LYS A 69 -11.78 5.36 -7.25
N LEU A 70 -12.74 5.52 -6.33
CA LEU A 70 -14.11 5.03 -6.50
C LEU A 70 -14.84 5.72 -7.65
N ASP A 71 -14.69 7.04 -7.76
CA ASP A 71 -15.29 7.81 -8.83
C ASP A 71 -14.76 7.34 -10.20
N THR A 72 -13.48 6.94 -10.26
CA THR A 72 -12.88 6.34 -11.46
C THR A 72 -13.47 4.95 -11.75
N GLU A 73 -13.58 4.06 -10.78
CA GLU A 73 -14.23 2.76 -10.95
C GLU A 73 -15.68 2.92 -11.47
N ASN A 74 -16.43 3.89 -10.91
CA ASN A 74 -17.78 4.23 -11.37
C ASN A 74 -17.79 4.82 -12.78
N LEU A 75 -16.82 5.65 -13.14
CA LEU A 75 -16.67 6.19 -14.49
C LEU A 75 -16.44 5.07 -15.51
N LEU A 76 -15.50 4.16 -15.23
CA LEU A 76 -15.19 3.01 -16.09
C LEU A 76 -16.42 2.12 -16.29
N THR A 77 -17.18 1.87 -15.22
CA THR A 77 -18.44 1.10 -15.27
C THR A 77 -19.46 1.76 -16.20
N ARG A 78 -19.65 3.09 -16.07
CA ARG A 78 -20.61 3.83 -16.91
C ARG A 78 -20.22 3.90 -18.40
N ARG A 79 -18.91 3.84 -18.69
CA ARG A 79 -18.40 3.82 -20.08
C ARG A 79 -18.65 2.49 -20.79
N GLY A 80 -18.98 1.43 -20.05
CA GLY A 80 -19.32 0.11 -20.62
C GLY A 80 -18.12 -0.66 -21.21
N ILE A 81 -16.92 -0.13 -21.14
CA ILE A 81 -15.68 -0.79 -21.59
C ILE A 81 -15.31 -1.98 -20.70
N SER A 82 -14.47 -2.88 -21.16
CA SER A 82 -13.84 -3.87 -20.28
C SER A 82 -12.82 -3.16 -19.38
N TRP A 83 -12.97 -3.30 -18.07
CA TRP A 83 -12.05 -2.73 -17.09
C TRP A 83 -11.76 -3.71 -15.97
N THR A 84 -10.60 -3.57 -15.36
CA THR A 84 -10.23 -4.29 -14.14
C THR A 84 -9.61 -3.31 -13.16
N SER A 85 -10.06 -3.34 -11.90
CA SER A 85 -9.52 -2.51 -10.83
C SER A 85 -8.77 -3.37 -9.83
N LEU A 86 -7.50 -3.07 -9.62
CA LEU A 86 -6.69 -3.69 -8.58
C LEU A 86 -6.63 -2.78 -7.36
N ARG A 87 -7.04 -3.28 -6.19
CA ARG A 87 -7.05 -2.57 -4.90
C ARG A 87 -5.91 -3.07 -4.01
N PRO A 88 -4.70 -2.52 -4.16
CA PRO A 88 -3.60 -2.86 -3.25
C PRO A 88 -3.80 -2.26 -1.86
N VAL A 89 -3.22 -2.92 -0.83
CA VAL A 89 -3.14 -2.40 0.54
C VAL A 89 -1.89 -1.50 0.67
N TYR A 90 -0.94 -1.80 1.54
CA TYR A 90 0.37 -1.17 1.57
C TYR A 90 1.29 -1.92 0.63
N ILE A 91 1.76 -1.23 -0.40
CA ILE A 91 2.75 -1.79 -1.33
C ILE A 91 4.14 -1.34 -0.88
N TYR A 92 5.05 -2.30 -0.83
CA TYR A 92 6.45 -2.10 -0.49
C TYR A 92 7.35 -2.76 -1.55
N GLY A 93 8.63 -2.48 -1.48
CA GLY A 93 9.61 -3.01 -2.42
C GLY A 93 10.49 -1.92 -3.03
N PRO A 94 11.51 -2.31 -3.80
CA PRO A 94 12.50 -1.36 -4.32
C PRO A 94 11.85 -0.30 -5.22
N LEU A 95 12.44 0.90 -5.23
CA LEU A 95 12.02 2.07 -5.99
C LEU A 95 10.63 2.63 -5.62
N ASN A 96 10.12 2.30 -4.44
CA ASN A 96 8.88 2.89 -3.95
C ASN A 96 9.08 4.39 -3.65
N TYR A 97 8.21 5.25 -4.17
CA TYR A 97 8.26 6.70 -3.91
C TYR A 97 7.82 7.10 -2.49
N ASN A 98 7.18 6.20 -1.75
CA ASN A 98 6.71 6.41 -0.37
C ASN A 98 6.89 5.13 0.46
N PRO A 99 8.13 4.68 0.64
CA PRO A 99 8.44 3.41 1.28
C PRO A 99 8.19 3.47 2.79
N VAL A 100 7.20 2.73 3.26
CA VAL A 100 6.84 2.62 4.68
C VAL A 100 7.93 1.89 5.45
N GLU A 101 8.55 0.90 4.84
CA GLU A 101 9.61 0.07 5.41
C GLU A 101 10.89 0.86 5.72
N GLU A 102 11.21 1.88 4.95
CA GLU A 102 12.40 2.73 5.19
C GLU A 102 12.31 3.46 6.53
N TRP A 103 11.11 3.79 7.01
CA TRP A 103 10.91 4.38 8.33
C TRP A 103 11.49 3.48 9.44
N PHE A 104 11.36 2.16 9.30
CA PHE A 104 11.93 1.18 10.22
C PHE A 104 13.43 1.00 9.97
N PHE A 105 13.86 0.89 8.72
CA PHE A 105 15.27 0.70 8.37
C PHE A 105 16.15 1.86 8.86
N HIS A 106 15.69 3.09 8.79
CA HIS A 106 16.43 4.23 9.33
C HIS A 106 16.70 4.11 10.82
N ARG A 107 15.71 3.68 11.61
CA ARG A 107 15.85 3.50 13.06
C ARG A 107 16.78 2.33 13.39
N LEU A 108 16.62 1.24 12.70
CA LEU A 108 17.48 0.05 12.83
C LEU A 108 18.93 0.37 12.48
N LYS A 109 19.19 1.05 11.36
CA LYS A 109 20.54 1.48 10.94
C LYS A 109 21.18 2.43 11.97
N ALA A 110 20.38 3.27 12.60
CA ALA A 110 20.85 4.20 13.64
C ALA A 110 20.94 3.56 15.05
N GLY A 111 20.61 2.26 15.20
CA GLY A 111 20.60 1.57 16.51
C GLY A 111 19.61 2.14 17.52
N ARG A 112 18.50 2.72 17.04
CA ARG A 112 17.51 3.40 17.86
C ARG A 112 16.36 2.49 18.24
N PRO A 113 15.75 2.65 19.42
CA PRO A 113 14.48 2.04 19.73
C PRO A 113 13.41 2.44 18.71
N ILE A 114 12.45 1.54 18.46
CA ILE A 114 11.35 1.79 17.52
C ILE A 114 10.09 2.14 18.32
N PRO A 115 9.60 3.39 18.24
CA PRO A 115 8.37 3.77 18.89
C PRO A 115 7.17 3.16 18.13
N VAL A 116 6.33 2.43 18.86
CA VAL A 116 5.14 1.76 18.31
C VAL A 116 3.90 2.22 19.06
N PRO A 117 2.83 2.68 18.37
CA PRO A 117 1.66 3.18 19.03
C PRO A 117 0.84 2.12 19.76
N ASN A 118 0.32 2.48 20.92
CA ASN A 118 -0.52 1.65 21.78
C ASN A 118 0.15 0.31 22.13
N SER A 119 -0.54 -0.81 21.98
CA SER A 119 0.00 -2.15 22.26
C SER A 119 0.86 -2.73 21.13
N GLY A 120 0.93 -2.06 19.97
CA GLY A 120 1.59 -2.60 18.79
C GLY A 120 0.93 -3.82 18.16
N LEU A 121 -0.28 -4.19 18.61
CA LEU A 121 -1.03 -5.35 18.14
C LEU A 121 -1.97 -5.05 16.96
N GLN A 122 -2.00 -3.80 16.50
CA GLN A 122 -2.74 -3.46 15.28
C GLN A 122 -2.22 -4.29 14.11
N ILE A 123 -3.14 -4.96 13.43
CA ILE A 123 -2.84 -5.85 12.30
C ILE A 123 -2.92 -5.09 11.00
N THR A 124 -1.92 -5.29 10.16
CA THR A 124 -1.85 -4.74 8.81
C THR A 124 -1.37 -5.79 7.82
N GLN A 125 -1.36 -5.43 6.54
CA GLN A 125 -0.96 -6.31 5.45
C GLN A 125 -0.12 -5.53 4.44
N PHE A 126 0.89 -6.20 3.90
CA PHE A 126 1.80 -5.63 2.91
C PHE A 126 1.84 -6.51 1.66
N GLY A 127 1.84 -5.87 0.49
CA GLY A 127 2.02 -6.53 -0.80
C GLY A 127 3.32 -6.09 -1.45
N HIS A 128 4.09 -7.04 -1.99
CA HIS A 128 5.31 -6.72 -2.70
C HIS A 128 5.01 -6.15 -4.09
N VAL A 129 5.77 -5.14 -4.52
CA VAL A 129 5.54 -4.45 -5.81
C VAL A 129 5.62 -5.40 -7.02
N LYS A 130 6.50 -6.41 -6.98
CA LYS A 130 6.61 -7.41 -8.05
C LYS A 130 5.37 -8.31 -8.11
N ASP A 131 4.77 -8.65 -6.98
CA ASP A 131 3.52 -9.41 -6.92
C ASP A 131 2.34 -8.59 -7.46
N LEU A 132 2.30 -7.29 -7.15
CA LEU A 132 1.31 -6.38 -7.74
C LEU A 132 1.50 -6.29 -9.26
N ALA A 133 2.73 -6.13 -9.74
CA ALA A 133 3.02 -6.08 -11.17
C ALA A 133 2.55 -7.36 -11.90
N ARG A 134 2.75 -8.54 -11.29
CA ARG A 134 2.23 -9.80 -11.83
C ARG A 134 0.70 -9.81 -11.92
N ALA A 135 0.01 -9.26 -10.91
CA ALA A 135 -1.45 -9.15 -10.96
C ALA A 135 -1.90 -8.29 -12.15
N PHE A 136 -1.21 -7.17 -12.44
CA PHE A 136 -1.47 -6.36 -13.63
C PHE A 136 -1.30 -7.14 -14.94
N LEU A 137 -0.31 -8.02 -15.01
CA LEU A 137 -0.09 -8.85 -16.19
C LEU A 137 -1.15 -9.97 -16.32
N MET A 138 -1.59 -10.55 -15.21
CA MET A 138 -2.52 -11.68 -15.22
C MET A 138 -3.98 -11.28 -15.55
N VAL A 139 -4.32 -10.02 -15.43
CA VAL A 139 -5.63 -9.51 -15.84
C VAL A 139 -5.68 -9.09 -17.30
N LEU A 140 -4.55 -8.95 -17.98
CA LEU A 140 -4.48 -8.59 -19.38
C LEU A 140 -5.12 -9.67 -20.26
N GLY A 141 -6.12 -9.28 -21.05
CA GLY A 141 -6.84 -10.20 -21.94
C GLY A 141 -7.62 -11.32 -21.24
N ASN A 142 -7.78 -11.23 -19.91
CA ASN A 142 -8.49 -12.22 -19.13
C ASN A 142 -9.97 -11.84 -19.02
N GLU A 143 -10.85 -12.58 -19.69
CA GLU A 143 -12.29 -12.33 -19.70
C GLU A 143 -12.91 -12.39 -18.29
N LYS A 144 -12.41 -13.26 -17.40
CA LYS A 144 -12.87 -13.35 -16.01
C LYS A 144 -12.59 -12.07 -15.22
N ALA A 145 -11.57 -11.31 -15.63
CA ALA A 145 -11.20 -10.06 -14.99
C ALA A 145 -12.00 -8.84 -15.51
N SER A 146 -12.80 -9.02 -16.58
CA SER A 146 -13.62 -7.94 -17.14
C SER A 146 -14.66 -7.45 -16.16
N LYS A 147 -14.67 -6.13 -15.91
CA LYS A 147 -15.58 -5.44 -14.96
C LYS A 147 -15.48 -5.96 -13.53
N GLN A 148 -14.27 -6.34 -13.14
CA GLN A 148 -13.99 -6.89 -11.82
C GLN A 148 -13.04 -6.02 -11.00
N VAL A 149 -13.20 -6.15 -9.68
CA VAL A 149 -12.29 -5.59 -8.68
C VAL A 149 -11.57 -6.73 -7.98
N TYR A 150 -10.29 -6.57 -7.73
CA TYR A 150 -9.47 -7.52 -6.97
C TYR A 150 -8.64 -6.83 -5.90
N ASN A 151 -8.70 -7.35 -4.68
CA ASN A 151 -7.74 -7.03 -3.64
C ASN A 151 -6.40 -7.73 -3.91
N ILE A 152 -5.32 -6.97 -3.89
CA ILE A 152 -3.97 -7.48 -4.15
C ILE A 152 -3.05 -7.10 -2.99
N SER A 153 -2.55 -8.12 -2.27
CA SER A 153 -1.66 -7.94 -1.13
C SER A 153 -0.89 -9.23 -0.82
N GLY A 154 -0.06 -9.22 0.22
CA GLY A 154 0.63 -10.43 0.69
C GLY A 154 -0.33 -11.44 1.33
N ALA A 155 0.08 -12.70 1.40
CA ALA A 155 -0.74 -13.78 1.94
C ALA A 155 -0.92 -13.74 3.47
N LYS A 156 -0.02 -13.06 4.19
CA LYS A 156 -0.02 -13.02 5.66
C LYS A 156 -0.23 -11.62 6.18
N TYR A 157 -0.78 -11.57 7.37
CA TYR A 157 -0.96 -10.35 8.16
C TYR A 157 0.19 -10.20 9.14
N VAL A 158 0.46 -8.99 9.59
CA VAL A 158 1.53 -8.68 10.53
C VAL A 158 1.06 -7.61 11.52
N THR A 159 1.45 -7.75 12.79
CA THR A 159 1.24 -6.68 13.78
C THR A 159 2.27 -5.56 13.59
N PHE A 160 2.03 -4.38 14.15
CA PHE A 160 3.00 -3.28 14.07
C PHE A 160 4.34 -3.67 14.73
N SER A 161 4.29 -4.31 15.89
CA SER A 161 5.52 -4.84 16.53
C SER A 161 6.19 -5.93 15.68
N GLY A 162 5.38 -6.81 15.08
CA GLY A 162 5.87 -7.86 14.17
C GLY A 162 6.53 -7.29 12.92
N LEU A 163 6.04 -6.15 12.40
CA LEU A 163 6.65 -5.48 11.26
C LEU A 163 8.05 -4.92 11.60
N ALA A 164 8.20 -4.29 12.79
CA ALA A 164 9.51 -3.81 13.24
C ALA A 164 10.54 -4.95 13.31
N LYS A 165 10.14 -6.10 13.89
CA LYS A 165 10.97 -7.30 13.97
C LYS A 165 11.26 -7.92 12.60
N ALA A 166 10.26 -7.92 11.70
CA ALA A 166 10.43 -8.42 10.33
C ALA A 166 11.42 -7.56 9.53
N CYS A 167 11.38 -6.23 9.68
CA CYS A 167 12.34 -5.32 9.07
C CYS A 167 13.77 -5.58 9.58
N ALA A 168 13.96 -5.75 10.90
CA ALA A 168 15.25 -6.07 11.47
C ALA A 168 15.80 -7.39 10.92
N LYS A 169 14.99 -8.44 10.96
CA LYS A 169 15.36 -9.75 10.41
C LYS A 169 15.73 -9.71 8.94
N ALA A 170 14.97 -8.98 8.15
CA ALA A 170 15.16 -8.87 6.70
C ALA A 170 16.47 -8.17 6.33
N ALA A 171 16.87 -7.16 7.11
CA ALA A 171 18.07 -6.36 6.89
C ALA A 171 19.29 -6.85 7.67
N GLY A 172 19.18 -7.94 8.44
CA GLY A 172 20.29 -8.51 9.24
C GLY A 172 20.65 -7.69 10.48
N PHE A 173 19.74 -6.83 10.96
CA PHE A 173 19.92 -6.11 12.22
C PHE A 173 19.53 -6.98 13.43
N PRO A 174 20.06 -6.68 14.62
CA PRO A 174 19.58 -7.26 15.88
C PRO A 174 18.08 -7.03 16.08
N GLU A 175 17.45 -7.83 16.92
CA GLU A 175 16.06 -7.59 17.31
C GLU A 175 15.92 -6.21 17.95
N PRO A 176 14.99 -5.36 17.46
CA PRO A 176 14.90 -3.99 17.92
C PRO A 176 14.26 -3.90 19.30
N GLU A 177 14.73 -2.98 20.11
CA GLU A 177 13.99 -2.49 21.24
C GLU A 177 12.71 -1.78 20.75
N ILE A 178 11.55 -2.13 21.30
CA ILE A 178 10.27 -1.51 20.97
C ILE A 178 9.78 -0.71 22.16
N VAL A 179 9.54 0.57 21.95
CA VAL A 179 8.96 1.46 22.97
C VAL A 179 7.51 1.75 22.62
N TYR A 180 6.61 1.28 23.46
CA TYR A 180 5.18 1.51 23.28
C TYR A 180 4.78 2.88 23.85
N PHE A 181 3.94 3.62 23.13
CA PHE A 181 3.44 4.92 23.55
C PHE A 181 1.98 5.11 23.22
N ASN A 182 1.28 5.92 24.01
CA ASN A 182 -0.09 6.30 23.72
C ASN A 182 -0.10 7.61 22.90
N PRO A 183 -0.48 7.59 21.60
CA PRO A 183 -0.46 8.79 20.77
C PRO A 183 -1.31 9.95 21.30
N LYS A 184 -2.33 9.67 22.12
CA LYS A 184 -3.21 10.69 22.70
C LYS A 184 -2.53 11.54 23.78
N GLU A 185 -1.39 11.11 24.27
CA GLU A 185 -0.62 11.83 25.31
C GLU A 185 0.38 12.83 24.73
N PHE A 186 0.46 12.94 23.42
CA PHE A 186 1.42 13.80 22.73
C PHE A 186 0.75 14.73 21.73
N ASP A 187 1.27 15.94 21.61
CA ASP A 187 0.97 16.83 20.49
C ASP A 187 2.15 16.81 19.50
N PHE A 188 1.97 16.09 18.42
CA PHE A 188 2.98 16.01 17.35
C PHE A 188 2.80 17.10 16.28
N GLY A 189 1.81 17.99 16.43
CA GLY A 189 1.45 18.98 15.42
C GLY A 189 1.11 18.32 14.08
N LYS A 190 1.85 18.70 13.02
CA LYS A 190 1.66 18.12 11.68
C LYS A 190 2.55 16.89 11.39
N LYS A 191 3.40 16.51 12.34
CA LYS A 191 4.32 15.37 12.15
C LYS A 191 3.60 14.06 12.40
N LYS A 192 4.02 13.01 11.69
CA LYS A 192 3.53 11.65 11.92
C LYS A 192 4.45 10.95 12.92
N SER A 193 3.87 10.37 13.95
CA SER A 193 4.60 9.57 14.94
C SER A 193 4.86 8.13 14.47
N PHE A 194 4.07 7.65 13.51
CA PHE A 194 4.19 6.30 12.97
C PHE A 194 3.78 6.28 11.48
N PRO A 195 4.40 5.44 10.63
CA PRO A 195 4.17 5.49 9.20
C PRO A 195 2.80 4.90 8.79
N LEU A 196 2.20 4.08 9.64
CA LEU A 196 0.91 3.44 9.41
C LEU A 196 -0.21 4.16 10.18
N ARG A 197 -1.45 3.89 9.79
CA ARG A 197 -2.63 4.35 10.56
C ARG A 197 -2.85 3.44 11.74
N ASP A 198 -3.19 4.01 12.87
CA ASP A 198 -3.51 3.29 14.11
C ASP A 198 -4.89 2.62 14.01
N GLN A 199 -4.94 1.52 13.25
CA GLN A 199 -6.12 0.68 13.06
C GLN A 199 -5.74 -0.67 12.48
N HIS A 200 -6.58 -1.69 12.69
CA HIS A 200 -6.51 -2.91 11.90
C HIS A 200 -6.91 -2.63 10.47
N PHE A 201 -6.13 -3.11 9.49
CA PHE A 201 -6.46 -2.92 8.09
C PHE A 201 -5.79 -3.98 7.20
N PHE A 202 -6.59 -4.90 6.68
CA PHE A 202 -6.16 -5.97 5.78
C PHE A 202 -7.35 -6.48 4.94
N THR A 203 -7.05 -7.15 3.84
CA THR A 203 -8.02 -7.59 2.84
C THR A 203 -7.89 -9.08 2.56
N SER A 204 -8.97 -9.73 2.14
CA SER A 204 -8.90 -11.05 1.50
C SER A 204 -8.34 -10.90 0.08
N ILE A 205 -7.49 -11.86 -0.31
CA ILE A 205 -6.98 -12.01 -1.68
C ILE A 205 -7.57 -13.25 -2.36
N GLU A 206 -8.55 -13.87 -1.75
CA GLU A 206 -9.13 -15.15 -2.17
C GLU A 206 -9.75 -15.06 -3.57
N LYS A 207 -10.41 -13.95 -3.88
CA LYS A 207 -11.00 -13.73 -5.21
C LYS A 207 -9.92 -13.72 -6.30
N ALA A 208 -8.80 -13.02 -6.09
CA ALA A 208 -7.70 -13.00 -7.04
C ALA A 208 -7.07 -14.39 -7.20
N GLN A 209 -6.97 -15.17 -6.13
CA GLN A 209 -6.48 -16.54 -6.18
C GLN A 209 -7.41 -17.45 -6.99
N THR A 210 -8.72 -17.36 -6.75
CA THR A 210 -9.73 -18.23 -7.38
C THR A 210 -9.93 -17.88 -8.86
N ASP A 211 -10.12 -16.60 -9.18
CA ASP A 211 -10.48 -16.17 -10.52
C ASP A 211 -9.29 -16.13 -11.47
N LEU A 212 -8.14 -15.66 -10.96
CA LEU A 212 -6.95 -15.40 -11.76
C LEU A 212 -5.86 -16.46 -11.60
N GLY A 213 -5.94 -17.34 -10.58
CA GLY A 213 -4.83 -18.18 -10.18
C GLY A 213 -3.64 -17.40 -9.63
N TRP A 214 -3.83 -16.11 -9.34
CA TRP A 214 -2.78 -15.25 -8.80
C TRP A 214 -2.53 -15.57 -7.33
N LYS A 215 -1.26 -15.62 -6.94
CA LYS A 215 -0.85 -15.71 -5.54
C LYS A 215 0.44 -14.92 -5.32
N PRO A 216 0.63 -14.30 -4.15
CA PRO A 216 1.88 -13.64 -3.85
C PRO A 216 3.02 -14.65 -3.77
N GLU A 217 4.18 -14.31 -4.33
CA GLU A 217 5.41 -15.10 -4.31
C GLU A 217 6.35 -14.65 -3.20
N PHE A 218 6.20 -13.42 -2.73
CA PHE A 218 7.01 -12.87 -1.65
C PHE A 218 6.32 -13.08 -0.30
N ASP A 219 6.98 -13.78 0.63
CA ASP A 219 6.68 -13.59 2.04
C ASP A 219 7.24 -12.24 2.53
N LEU A 220 6.75 -11.78 3.68
CA LEU A 220 7.09 -10.44 4.18
C LEU A 220 8.59 -10.25 4.39
N VAL A 221 9.29 -11.20 5.01
CA VAL A 221 10.72 -11.07 5.33
C VAL A 221 11.57 -11.08 4.06
N ARG A 222 11.27 -12.01 3.14
CA ARG A 222 11.96 -12.05 1.84
C ARG A 222 11.74 -10.79 1.03
N GLY A 223 10.51 -10.26 1.01
CA GLY A 223 10.21 -9.04 0.29
C GLY A 223 10.86 -7.80 0.91
N LEU A 224 10.90 -7.70 2.25
CA LEU A 224 11.62 -6.64 2.95
C LEU A 224 13.12 -6.72 2.70
N ALA A 225 13.70 -7.92 2.61
CA ALA A 225 15.10 -8.10 2.22
C ALA A 225 15.36 -7.66 0.77
N ASP A 226 14.44 -7.94 -0.16
CA ASP A 226 14.51 -7.44 -1.55
C ASP A 226 14.50 -5.90 -1.58
N SER A 227 13.59 -5.26 -0.83
CA SER A 227 13.52 -3.79 -0.70
C SER A 227 14.80 -3.21 -0.09
N TYR A 228 15.29 -3.81 1.01
CA TYR A 228 16.52 -3.37 1.66
C TYR A 228 17.73 -3.47 0.73
N ASN A 229 17.96 -4.64 0.14
CA ASN A 229 19.18 -4.92 -0.64
C ASN A 229 19.22 -4.19 -1.98
N LEU A 230 18.08 -3.92 -2.61
CA LEU A 230 18.03 -3.30 -3.93
C LEU A 230 17.81 -1.77 -3.90
N ASP A 231 17.48 -1.20 -2.74
CA ASP A 231 17.20 0.24 -2.60
C ASP A 231 17.90 0.83 -1.38
N PHE A 232 17.38 0.60 -0.16
CA PHE A 232 17.84 1.24 1.05
C PHE A 232 19.30 0.91 1.40
N GLY A 233 19.70 -0.36 1.33
CA GLY A 233 21.04 -0.83 1.65
C GLY A 233 22.12 -0.36 0.67
N LEU A 234 21.72 0.19 -0.49
CA LEU A 234 22.64 0.79 -1.47
C LEU A 234 22.85 2.30 -1.23
N ASP A 235 22.47 2.81 -0.06
CA ASP A 235 22.51 4.23 0.32
C ASP A 235 21.82 5.18 -0.69
N LYS A 236 20.86 4.66 -1.43
CA LYS A 236 19.97 5.44 -2.30
C LYS A 236 18.91 6.17 -1.44
N VAL A 237 19.39 6.82 -0.38
CA VAL A 237 18.52 7.51 0.57
C VAL A 237 17.90 8.71 -0.12
N ARG A 238 16.58 8.74 -0.13
CA ARG A 238 15.80 9.80 -0.78
C ARG A 238 15.52 10.96 0.13
N LYS A 239 15.55 10.75 1.44
CA LYS A 239 15.26 11.75 2.45
C LYS A 239 15.95 11.41 3.75
N GLU A 240 16.60 12.39 4.35
CA GLU A 240 17.15 12.27 5.70
C GLU A 240 16.03 11.97 6.71
N PRO A 241 16.24 11.03 7.65
CA PRO A 241 15.25 10.71 8.66
C PRO A 241 15.09 11.84 9.68
N ASP A 242 13.85 12.18 10.00
CA ASP A 242 13.52 13.08 11.11
C ASP A 242 13.15 12.25 12.35
N PHE A 243 14.03 12.26 13.35
CA PHE A 243 13.83 11.55 14.63
C PHE A 243 13.22 12.45 15.73
N SER A 244 12.86 13.69 15.44
CA SER A 244 12.38 14.63 16.45
C SER A 244 11.15 14.13 17.22
N VAL A 245 10.27 13.39 16.55
CA VAL A 245 9.09 12.76 17.18
C VAL A 245 9.51 11.60 18.08
N ASP A 246 10.51 10.83 17.66
CA ASP A 246 11.05 9.75 18.48
C ASP A 246 11.65 10.30 19.79
N GLU A 247 12.40 11.42 19.72
CA GLU A 247 12.95 12.06 20.91
C GLU A 247 11.86 12.49 21.90
N MET A 248 10.75 13.05 21.37
CA MET A 248 9.62 13.43 22.23
C MET A 248 9.04 12.22 22.98
N ILE A 249 8.91 11.09 22.30
CA ILE A 249 8.36 9.85 22.86
C ILE A 249 9.34 9.24 23.88
N LEU A 250 10.60 9.07 23.49
CA LEU A 250 11.61 8.40 24.31
C LEU A 250 11.93 9.18 25.59
N ASN A 251 12.08 10.51 25.50
CA ASN A 251 12.34 11.34 26.67
C ASN A 251 11.22 11.29 27.71
N ARG A 252 9.95 11.26 27.27
CA ARG A 252 8.81 11.13 28.18
C ARG A 252 8.76 9.75 28.85
N THR A 253 9.09 8.70 28.11
CA THR A 253 9.11 7.33 28.64
C THR A 253 10.17 7.18 29.75
N LEU A 254 11.33 7.78 29.56
CA LEU A 254 12.41 7.79 30.57
C LEU A 254 11.99 8.51 31.86
N VAL A 255 11.27 9.64 31.76
CA VAL A 255 10.78 10.41 32.93
C VAL A 255 9.73 9.61 33.71
N LEU A 256 8.93 8.75 33.06
CA LEU A 256 7.92 7.93 33.74
C LEU A 256 8.48 6.67 34.42
N GLN A 257 9.73 6.30 34.10
CA GLN A 257 10.45 5.15 34.68
C GLN A 257 11.40 5.54 35.80
N SER A 258 11.70 6.84 35.98
CA SER A 258 12.51 7.42 37.05
C SER A 258 11.64 7.86 38.23
#